data_60601cb568c76c9188111357b235586e
#
_entry.id   60601cb568c76c9188111357b235586e
#
_cell.length_a   1.000
_cell.length_b   1.000
_cell.length_c   1.000
_cell.angle_alpha   90.00
_cell.angle_beta   90.00
_cell.angle_gamma   90.00
#
_symmetry.space_group_name_H-M   'P 1'
#
loop_
_entity.id
_entity.type
_entity.pdbx_description
1 polymer ?
#
loop_
_entity_poly.entity_id
_entity_poly.type
_entity_poly.pdbx_seq_one_letter_code
_entity_poly.pdbx_strand_id
1 'polypeptide(L)'
;MKIVSVDSQARILAEEEVLALLREPIVMRLGMVDEKGWPLVIPVWHVYENGVFRIAVGSTSHKANVLRKNQRAYFTVDTGGSSGDTRGVRGRASVRIIDSDTRLAVDVTRKGLAKYTGTDEGPYADEMLKWAREGGMSVIELAPLRFGAFSY
;
A
#
# COMPACT_ATOMS: atom_id res chain seq x y z
N MET A 1 15.29 -1.25 7.56
CA MET A 1 14.55 -0.17 6.84
C MET A 1 15.47 1.03 6.62
N LYS A 2 15.49 1.61 5.41
CA LYS A 2 16.31 2.82 5.13
C LYS A 2 15.42 4.06 5.23
N ILE A 3 15.59 4.83 6.27
CA ILE A 3 14.83 6.07 6.55
C ILE A 3 15.69 7.27 6.22
N VAL A 4 15.09 8.30 5.61
CA VAL A 4 15.74 9.57 5.24
C VAL A 4 14.82 10.74 5.58
N SER A 5 15.42 11.93 5.78
CA SER A 5 14.66 13.18 5.91
C SER A 5 13.93 13.52 4.61
N VAL A 6 12.79 14.16 4.73
CA VAL A 6 12.04 14.71 3.58
C VAL A 6 12.37 16.19 3.34
N ASP A 7 12.63 16.94 4.41
CA ASP A 7 13.05 18.34 4.39
C ASP A 7 13.67 18.73 5.75
N SER A 8 14.18 19.96 5.85
CA SER A 8 14.88 20.45 7.04
C SER A 8 13.96 20.85 8.20
N GLN A 9 12.65 20.96 7.98
CA GLN A 9 11.68 21.39 8.99
C GLN A 9 10.99 20.20 9.67
N ALA A 10 10.97 19.05 9.00
CA ALA A 10 10.35 17.85 9.52
C ALA A 10 11.28 17.09 10.47
N ARG A 11 10.76 16.66 11.61
CA ARG A 11 11.42 15.64 12.42
C ARG A 11 11.38 14.29 11.68
N ILE A 12 12.47 13.59 11.66
CA ILE A 12 12.55 12.24 11.09
C ILE A 12 11.91 11.26 12.09
N LEU A 13 10.97 10.44 11.64
CA LEU A 13 10.43 9.35 12.46
C LEU A 13 11.47 8.24 12.62
N ALA A 14 11.58 7.68 13.82
CA ALA A 14 12.34 6.46 14.06
C ALA A 14 11.66 5.24 13.40
N GLU A 15 12.41 4.17 13.20
CA GLU A 15 11.90 2.96 12.57
C GLU A 15 10.65 2.39 13.28
N GLU A 16 10.66 2.39 14.62
CA GLU A 16 9.52 1.95 15.42
C GLU A 16 8.27 2.81 15.20
N GLU A 17 8.43 4.13 15.08
CA GLU A 17 7.34 5.05 14.78
C GLU A 17 6.79 4.83 13.37
N VAL A 18 7.65 4.58 12.39
CA VAL A 18 7.24 4.22 11.02
C VAL A 18 6.45 2.91 11.02
N LEU A 19 6.94 1.89 11.69
CA LEU A 19 6.24 0.60 11.78
C LEU A 19 4.89 0.73 12.50
N ALA A 20 4.78 1.56 13.54
CA ALA A 20 3.53 1.85 14.22
C ALA A 20 2.53 2.54 13.28
N LEU A 21 2.96 3.58 12.57
CA LEU A 21 2.14 4.28 11.56
C LEU A 21 1.63 3.32 10.48
N LEU A 22 2.47 2.44 9.98
CA LEU A 22 2.08 1.50 8.92
C LEU A 22 1.09 0.40 9.38
N ARG A 23 0.93 0.20 10.69
CA ARG A 23 -0.11 -0.67 11.25
C ARG A 23 -1.46 0.02 11.38
N GLU A 24 -1.48 1.34 11.44
CA GLU A 24 -2.74 2.11 11.50
C GLU A 24 -3.55 1.93 10.20
N PRO A 25 -4.89 2.00 10.25
CA PRO A 25 -5.75 1.84 9.06
C PRO A 25 -5.74 3.10 8.19
N ILE A 26 -4.56 3.60 7.88
CA ILE A 26 -4.34 4.75 7.01
C ILE A 26 -4.17 4.24 5.58
N VAL A 27 -5.00 4.75 4.70
CA VAL A 27 -4.98 4.42 3.27
C VAL A 27 -3.69 4.95 2.63
N MET A 28 -3.02 4.10 1.86
CA MET A 28 -1.92 4.51 1.01
C MET A 28 -2.45 5.26 -0.22
N ARG A 29 -1.83 6.37 -0.56
CA ARG A 29 -1.98 7.00 -1.87
C ARG A 29 -0.85 6.50 -2.75
N LEU A 30 -1.23 5.73 -3.78
CA LEU A 30 -0.30 5.08 -4.69
C LEU A 30 -0.27 5.85 -6.01
N GLY A 31 0.90 6.40 -6.33
CA GLY A 31 1.17 7.12 -7.57
C GLY A 31 1.84 6.21 -8.60
N MET A 32 1.38 6.29 -9.84
CA MET A 32 1.93 5.56 -10.99
C MET A 32 1.79 6.41 -12.25
N VAL A 33 2.40 5.99 -13.35
CA VAL A 33 2.31 6.67 -14.65
C VAL A 33 1.77 5.68 -15.68
N ASP A 34 0.73 6.07 -16.39
CA ASP A 34 0.11 5.24 -17.43
C ASP A 34 0.92 5.22 -18.74
N GLU A 35 0.48 4.44 -19.72
CA GLU A 35 1.15 4.30 -21.03
C GLU A 35 1.21 5.60 -21.84
N LYS A 36 0.29 6.53 -21.55
CA LYS A 36 0.26 7.85 -22.20
C LYS A 36 1.08 8.90 -21.46
N GLY A 37 1.76 8.51 -20.36
CA GLY A 37 2.55 9.41 -19.54
C GLY A 37 1.77 10.22 -18.52
N TRP A 38 0.49 9.92 -18.30
CA TRP A 38 -0.31 10.59 -17.29
C TRP A 38 -0.05 10.04 -15.90
N PRO A 39 0.18 10.92 -14.91
CA PRO A 39 0.25 10.49 -13.52
C PRO A 39 -1.14 10.09 -13.00
N LEU A 40 -1.19 8.96 -12.32
CA LEU A 40 -2.36 8.45 -11.62
C LEU A 40 -2.06 8.39 -10.13
N VAL A 41 -3.01 8.80 -9.30
CA VAL A 41 -2.94 8.65 -7.84
C VAL A 41 -4.23 8.00 -7.37
N ILE A 42 -4.10 6.86 -6.70
CA ILE A 42 -5.25 6.09 -6.23
C ILE A 42 -5.10 5.74 -4.74
N PRO A 43 -6.21 5.73 -3.98
CA PRO A 43 -6.22 5.19 -2.62
C PRO A 43 -6.24 3.67 -2.66
N VAL A 44 -5.40 3.03 -1.84
CA VAL A 44 -5.37 1.57 -1.71
C VAL A 44 -5.17 1.14 -0.27
N TRP A 45 -5.74 0.01 0.10
CA TRP A 45 -5.41 -0.68 1.33
C TRP A 45 -4.07 -1.38 1.18
N HIS A 46 -3.30 -1.41 2.24
CA HIS A 46 -1.99 -2.07 2.23
C HIS A 46 -1.71 -2.83 3.53
N VAL A 47 -0.89 -3.83 3.42
CA VAL A 47 -0.21 -4.48 4.55
C VAL A 47 1.29 -4.32 4.34
N TYR A 48 2.03 -4.03 5.41
CA TYR A 48 3.49 -3.95 5.35
C TYR A 48 4.09 -5.10 6.14
N GLU A 49 4.80 -5.97 5.45
CA GLU A 49 5.42 -7.16 6.02
C GLU A 49 6.74 -7.47 5.30
N ASN A 50 7.72 -7.91 6.07
CA ASN A 50 9.02 -8.35 5.53
C ASN A 50 9.67 -7.35 4.56
N GLY A 51 9.55 -6.05 4.86
CA GLY A 51 10.17 -4.98 4.09
C GLY A 51 9.42 -4.55 2.82
N VAL A 52 8.24 -5.09 2.55
CA VAL A 52 7.43 -4.76 1.39
C VAL A 52 5.99 -4.42 1.75
N PHE A 53 5.35 -3.58 0.95
CA PHE A 53 3.91 -3.41 0.99
C PHE A 53 3.24 -4.45 0.07
N ARG A 54 2.13 -5.02 0.53
CA ARG A 54 1.27 -5.87 -0.27
C ARG A 54 -0.14 -5.31 -0.35
N ILE A 55 -0.69 -5.32 -1.56
CA ILE A 55 -1.97 -4.70 -1.89
C ILE A 55 -2.73 -5.71 -2.75
N ALA A 56 -3.88 -6.19 -2.26
CA ALA A 56 -4.77 -7.03 -3.06
C ALA A 56 -5.62 -6.15 -3.98
N VAL A 57 -5.64 -6.48 -5.27
CA VAL A 57 -6.38 -5.73 -6.29
C VAL A 57 -7.06 -6.68 -7.26
N GLY A 58 -8.14 -6.23 -7.92
CA GLY A 58 -8.70 -6.99 -9.03
C GLY A 58 -7.65 -7.26 -10.11
N SER A 59 -7.53 -8.51 -10.55
CA SER A 59 -6.50 -8.96 -11.51
C SER A 59 -6.57 -8.22 -12.85
N THR A 60 -7.75 -7.78 -13.26
CA THR A 60 -7.99 -7.05 -14.52
C THR A 60 -8.19 -5.55 -14.30
N SER A 61 -7.94 -5.05 -13.09
CA SER A 61 -8.10 -3.63 -12.79
C SER A 61 -7.13 -2.76 -13.58
N HIS A 62 -7.53 -1.50 -13.84
CA HIS A 62 -6.68 -0.55 -14.56
C HIS A 62 -5.32 -0.36 -13.87
N LYS A 63 -5.30 -0.22 -12.55
CA LYS A 63 -4.06 -0.07 -11.76
C LYS A 63 -3.12 -1.28 -11.90
N ALA A 64 -3.66 -2.50 -11.89
CA ALA A 64 -2.84 -3.70 -12.10
C ALA A 64 -2.23 -3.70 -13.50
N ASN A 65 -3.02 -3.37 -14.52
CA ASN A 65 -2.54 -3.31 -15.91
C ASN A 65 -1.47 -2.23 -16.11
N VAL A 66 -1.64 -1.04 -15.52
CA VAL A 66 -0.64 0.04 -15.56
C VAL A 66 0.67 -0.44 -14.93
N LEU A 67 0.61 -1.06 -13.75
CA LEU A 67 1.80 -1.49 -13.02
C LEU A 67 2.49 -2.72 -13.63
N ARG A 68 1.78 -3.56 -14.38
CA ARG A 68 2.43 -4.63 -15.16
C ARG A 68 3.35 -4.09 -16.25
N LYS A 69 2.99 -2.93 -16.83
CA LYS A 69 3.74 -2.28 -17.90
C LYS A 69 4.81 -1.33 -17.40
N ASN A 70 4.55 -0.61 -16.30
CA ASN A 70 5.51 0.28 -15.66
C ASN A 70 5.66 -0.07 -14.18
N GLN A 71 6.68 -0.82 -13.84
CA GLN A 71 6.94 -1.37 -12.51
C GLN A 71 7.59 -0.34 -11.56
N ARG A 72 7.19 0.92 -11.64
CA ARG A 72 7.64 2.02 -10.78
C ARG A 72 6.44 2.70 -10.16
N ALA A 73 6.54 2.99 -8.87
CA ALA A 73 5.50 3.70 -8.14
C ALA A 73 6.10 4.69 -7.16
N TYR A 74 5.28 5.63 -6.77
CA TYR A 74 5.51 6.50 -5.62
C TYR A 74 4.38 6.28 -4.61
N PHE A 75 4.69 6.19 -3.34
CA PHE A 75 3.67 6.00 -2.30
C PHE A 75 3.75 7.08 -1.24
N THR A 76 2.62 7.37 -0.61
CA THR A 76 2.55 8.08 0.66
C THR A 76 1.50 7.46 1.57
N VAL A 77 1.86 7.35 2.85
CA VAL A 77 0.96 6.97 3.95
C VAL A 77 1.13 8.04 5.02
N ASP A 78 0.10 8.85 5.26
CA ASP A 78 0.18 9.99 6.17
C ASP A 78 -1.16 10.24 6.87
N THR A 79 -1.10 10.94 8.00
CA THR A 79 -2.28 11.28 8.82
C THR A 79 -3.11 12.42 8.24
N GLY A 80 -2.68 13.05 7.15
CA GLY A 80 -3.40 14.12 6.47
C GLY A 80 -3.32 15.51 7.10
N GLY A 81 -2.77 15.63 8.29
CA GLY A 81 -2.40 16.93 8.91
C GLY A 81 -3.54 17.85 9.35
N SER A 82 -4.77 17.42 9.35
CA SER A 82 -5.93 18.26 9.70
C SER A 82 -6.08 18.56 11.19
N SER A 83 -5.34 17.86 12.04
CA SER A 83 -5.41 17.97 13.52
C SER A 83 -4.15 18.50 14.19
N GLY A 84 -3.19 19.04 13.42
CA GLY A 84 -1.89 19.45 13.93
C GLY A 84 -0.90 18.30 14.19
N ASP A 85 -1.30 17.06 13.88
CA ASP A 85 -0.44 15.87 13.89
C ASP A 85 -0.22 15.41 12.45
N THR A 86 0.75 16.03 11.79
CA THR A 86 1.12 15.67 10.43
C THR A 86 2.34 14.77 10.45
N ARG A 87 2.11 13.48 10.36
CA ARG A 87 3.19 12.49 10.29
C ARG A 87 2.95 11.50 9.16
N GLY A 88 4.01 11.01 8.59
CA GLY A 88 3.86 10.10 7.49
C GLY A 88 5.16 9.56 6.93
N VAL A 89 5.01 8.70 5.94
CA VAL A 89 6.09 8.16 5.12
C VAL A 89 5.73 8.28 3.65
N ARG A 90 6.75 8.50 2.82
CA ARG A 90 6.62 8.53 1.36
C ARG A 90 7.89 8.02 0.70
N GLY A 91 7.79 7.61 -0.54
CA GLY A 91 8.97 7.19 -1.27
C GLY A 91 8.72 6.54 -2.61
N ARG A 92 9.81 6.30 -3.32
CA ARG A 92 9.83 5.51 -4.54
C ARG A 92 9.85 4.02 -4.20
N ALA A 93 9.16 3.23 -4.99
CA ALA A 93 9.15 1.79 -4.86
C ALA A 93 9.27 1.12 -6.24
N SER A 94 9.94 -0.01 -6.26
CA SER A 94 9.82 -0.97 -7.36
C SER A 94 8.58 -1.83 -7.14
N VAL A 95 7.97 -2.26 -8.23
CA VAL A 95 6.71 -2.99 -8.22
C VAL A 95 6.88 -4.36 -8.81
N ARG A 96 6.25 -5.34 -8.20
CA ARG A 96 6.03 -6.67 -8.77
C ARG A 96 4.55 -7.00 -8.66
N ILE A 97 3.95 -7.48 -9.73
CA ILE A 97 2.58 -8.02 -9.71
C ILE A 97 2.70 -9.54 -9.59
N ILE A 98 2.02 -10.09 -8.60
CA ILE A 98 1.94 -11.52 -8.35
C ILE A 98 0.55 -11.99 -8.78
N ASP A 99 0.50 -12.63 -9.92
CA ASP A 99 -0.70 -13.22 -10.50
C ASP A 99 -0.80 -14.70 -10.11
N SER A 100 -2.02 -15.20 -10.06
CA SER A 100 -2.29 -16.64 -9.89
C SER A 100 -1.79 -17.28 -8.58
N ASP A 101 -1.41 -16.48 -7.60
CA ASP A 101 -1.14 -16.95 -6.24
C ASP A 101 -2.36 -16.70 -5.36
N THR A 102 -3.33 -17.60 -5.46
CA THR A 102 -4.60 -17.52 -4.74
C THR A 102 -4.40 -17.51 -3.22
N ARG A 103 -3.44 -18.27 -2.71
CA ARG A 103 -3.16 -18.34 -1.27
C ARG A 103 -2.65 -16.99 -0.77
N LEU A 104 -1.72 -16.38 -1.48
CA LEU A 104 -1.22 -15.04 -1.15
C LEU A 104 -2.32 -13.99 -1.25
N ALA A 105 -3.12 -14.02 -2.32
CA ALA A 105 -4.23 -13.08 -2.49
C ALA A 105 -5.25 -13.16 -1.36
N VAL A 106 -5.60 -14.37 -0.91
CA VAL A 106 -6.49 -14.58 0.24
C VAL A 106 -5.86 -14.04 1.53
N ASP A 107 -4.59 -14.33 1.78
CA ASP A 107 -3.88 -13.85 2.98
C ASP A 107 -3.84 -12.32 3.05
N VAL A 108 -3.44 -11.66 1.96
CA VAL A 108 -3.38 -10.19 1.89
C VAL A 108 -4.77 -9.56 2.01
N THR A 109 -5.78 -10.14 1.38
CA THR A 109 -7.17 -9.67 1.48
C THR A 109 -7.67 -9.78 2.92
N ARG A 110 -7.45 -10.90 3.59
CA ARG A 110 -7.84 -11.12 4.99
C ARG A 110 -7.20 -10.10 5.93
N LYS A 111 -5.88 -9.90 5.81
CA LYS A 111 -5.13 -8.92 6.61
C LYS A 111 -5.59 -7.49 6.34
N GLY A 112 -5.87 -7.15 5.10
CA GLY A 112 -6.45 -5.86 4.73
C GLY A 112 -7.82 -5.62 5.36
N LEU A 113 -8.71 -6.60 5.28
CA LEU A 113 -10.03 -6.53 5.91
C LEU A 113 -9.91 -6.31 7.43
N ALA A 114 -9.12 -7.12 8.12
CA ALA A 114 -8.92 -6.97 9.57
C ALA A 114 -8.37 -5.60 9.93
N LYS A 115 -7.41 -5.08 9.17
CA LYS A 115 -6.80 -3.76 9.40
C LYS A 115 -7.76 -2.60 9.17
N TYR A 116 -8.51 -2.59 8.06
CA TYR A 116 -9.28 -1.42 7.62
C TYR A 116 -10.75 -1.46 8.02
N THR A 117 -11.31 -2.63 8.25
CA THR A 117 -12.71 -2.80 8.68
C THR A 117 -12.85 -3.31 10.12
N GLY A 118 -11.74 -3.70 10.74
CA GLY A 118 -11.71 -4.27 12.09
C GLY A 118 -12.07 -5.75 12.15
N THR A 119 -12.46 -6.39 11.04
CA THR A 119 -12.82 -7.81 10.99
C THR A 119 -12.55 -8.41 9.61
N ASP A 120 -12.24 -9.68 9.56
CA ASP A 120 -12.15 -10.49 8.34
C ASP A 120 -13.37 -11.44 8.20
N GLU A 121 -14.44 -11.17 8.93
CA GLU A 121 -15.69 -11.93 8.95
C GLU A 121 -16.88 -11.04 8.54
N GLY A 122 -17.96 -11.68 8.11
CA GLY A 122 -19.20 -11.03 7.70
C GLY A 122 -19.40 -10.95 6.20
N PRO A 123 -20.58 -10.49 5.72
CA PRO A 123 -20.97 -10.59 4.32
C PRO A 123 -20.00 -9.94 3.33
N TYR A 124 -19.50 -8.76 3.66
CA TYR A 124 -18.52 -8.06 2.83
C TYR A 124 -17.18 -8.81 2.76
N ALA A 125 -16.68 -9.25 3.92
CA ALA A 125 -15.44 -10.01 3.99
C ALA A 125 -15.57 -11.35 3.25
N ASP A 126 -16.70 -12.04 3.40
CA ASP A 126 -16.97 -13.31 2.73
C ASP A 126 -16.97 -13.16 1.20
N GLU A 127 -17.55 -12.08 0.68
CA GLU A 127 -17.57 -11.77 -0.75
C GLU A 127 -16.15 -11.50 -1.28
N MET A 128 -15.39 -10.67 -0.60
CA MET A 128 -14.02 -10.33 -0.99
C MET A 128 -13.09 -11.55 -0.94
N LEU A 129 -13.20 -12.37 0.10
CA LEU A 129 -12.39 -13.58 0.25
C LEU A 129 -12.80 -14.66 -0.77
N LYS A 130 -14.08 -14.76 -1.10
CA LYS A 130 -14.56 -15.63 -2.17
C LYS A 130 -13.93 -15.23 -3.50
N TRP A 131 -13.98 -13.94 -3.85
CA TRP A 131 -13.37 -13.44 -5.07
C TRP A 131 -11.87 -13.71 -5.14
N ALA A 132 -11.16 -13.53 -4.04
CA ALA A 132 -9.74 -13.89 -3.96
C ALA A 132 -9.49 -15.38 -4.18
N ARG A 133 -10.32 -16.28 -3.58
CA ARG A 133 -10.21 -17.74 -3.75
C ARG A 133 -10.49 -18.19 -5.18
N GLU A 134 -11.37 -17.50 -5.88
CA GLU A 134 -11.76 -17.79 -7.26
C GLU A 134 -10.76 -17.23 -8.29
N GLY A 135 -9.64 -16.63 -7.86
CA GLY A 135 -8.59 -16.12 -8.74
C GLY A 135 -8.86 -14.73 -9.32
N GLY A 136 -9.87 -14.02 -8.80
CA GLY A 136 -10.21 -12.66 -9.24
C GLY A 136 -9.25 -11.57 -8.78
N MET A 137 -8.30 -11.90 -7.90
CA MET A 137 -7.35 -10.94 -7.33
C MET A 137 -5.91 -11.29 -7.62
N SER A 138 -5.12 -10.25 -7.85
CA SER A 138 -3.65 -10.28 -7.87
C SER A 138 -3.10 -9.48 -6.68
N VAL A 139 -1.84 -9.67 -6.36
CA VAL A 139 -1.15 -8.92 -5.31
C VAL A 139 -0.11 -8.00 -5.95
N ILE A 140 -0.23 -6.71 -5.68
CA ILE A 140 0.83 -5.74 -5.95
C ILE A 140 1.80 -5.81 -4.76
N GLU A 141 3.05 -6.11 -5.03
CA GLU A 141 4.13 -6.02 -4.05
C GLU A 141 4.99 -4.79 -4.37
N LEU A 142 5.07 -3.85 -3.42
CA LEU A 142 5.88 -2.65 -3.52
C LEU A 142 7.10 -2.80 -2.61
N ALA A 143 8.29 -2.76 -3.20
CA ALA A 143 9.54 -2.74 -2.47
C ALA A 143 10.06 -1.30 -2.38
N PRO A 144 9.95 -0.63 -1.23
CA PRO A 144 10.44 0.73 -1.06
C PRO A 144 11.95 0.79 -1.22
N LEU A 145 12.45 1.75 -2.01
CA LEU A 145 13.89 2.02 -2.12
C LEU A 145 14.40 2.69 -0.84
N ARG A 146 13.56 3.55 -0.25
CA ARG A 146 13.78 4.23 1.03
C ARG A 146 12.47 4.84 1.51
N PHE A 147 12.40 5.17 2.79
CA PHE A 147 11.29 5.89 3.39
C PHE A 147 11.72 7.34 3.67
N GLY A 148 11.08 8.30 3.04
CA GLY A 148 11.06 9.67 3.51
C GLY A 148 10.07 9.76 4.68
N ALA A 149 10.57 9.76 5.91
CA ALA A 149 9.72 9.76 7.11
C ALA A 149 9.70 11.15 7.74
N PHE A 150 8.52 11.62 8.15
CA PHE A 150 8.35 12.98 8.64
C PHE A 150 7.29 13.10 9.74
N SER A 151 7.49 14.07 10.60
CA SER A 151 6.51 14.58 11.56
C SER A 151 6.69 16.10 11.68
N TYR A 152 5.62 16.85 11.55
CA TYR A 152 5.55 18.30 11.76
C TYR A 152 4.86 18.63 13.07
#